data_292b72702b0d0dab5905808504dcd2ee
#
_entry.id   292b72702b0d0dab5905808504dcd2ee
#
_cell.length_a   1.000
_cell.length_b   1.000
_cell.length_c   1.000
_cell.angle_alpha   90.00
_cell.angle_beta   90.00
_cell.angle_gamma   90.00
#
_symmetry.space_group_name_H-M   'P 1'
#
loop_
_entity.id
_entity.type
_entity.pdbx_description
1 polymer ?
#
loop_
_entity_poly.entity_id
_entity_poly.type
_entity_poly.pdbx_seq_one_letter_code
_entity_poly.pdbx_strand_id
1 'polypeptide(L)'
;MRFFVIEKVRAGTQIDPKEFAKMAGEDLDYKRKLEKAGKIIGGPCLDILADGFILETKTIEEMGEIFFGSPTNLFVEREVHPLGTFKDSLEGMKELRRK
;
A
#
# COMPACT_ATOMS: atom_id res chain seq x y z
N MET A 1 5.31 -7.92 -9.53
CA MET A 1 4.92 -8.35 -8.17
C MET A 1 3.78 -7.46 -7.69
N ARG A 2 2.84 -8.08 -7.02
CA ARG A 2 1.62 -7.39 -6.60
C ARG A 2 1.42 -7.56 -5.10
N PHE A 3 1.05 -6.47 -4.44
CA PHE A 3 0.88 -6.45 -2.99
C PHE A 3 -0.42 -5.75 -2.62
N PHE A 4 -1.10 -6.28 -1.60
CA PHE A 4 -2.17 -5.58 -0.92
C PHE A 4 -1.57 -4.83 0.27
N VAL A 5 -1.81 -3.51 0.33
CA VAL A 5 -1.20 -2.64 1.33
C VAL A 5 -2.28 -1.89 2.09
N ILE A 6 -2.16 -1.88 3.41
CA ILE A 6 -2.96 -1.04 4.29
C ILE A 6 -1.99 -0.16 5.07
N GLU A 7 -2.19 1.15 5.01
CA GLU A 7 -1.39 2.13 5.75
C GLU A 7 -2.26 2.86 6.74
N LYS A 8 -1.85 2.86 8.01
CA LYS A 8 -2.53 3.57 9.10
C LYS A 8 -1.57 4.51 9.78
N VAL A 9 -2.09 5.62 10.30
CA VAL A 9 -1.30 6.47 11.19
C VAL A 9 -0.95 5.65 12.44
N ARG A 10 0.32 5.65 12.81
CA ARG A 10 0.81 4.88 13.95
C ARG A 10 0.15 5.36 15.24
N ALA A 11 -0.33 4.43 16.08
CA ALA A 11 -0.94 4.75 17.36
C ALA A 11 0.05 5.53 18.25
N GLY A 12 -0.45 6.55 18.93
CA GLY A 12 0.37 7.39 19.79
C GLY A 12 1.17 8.48 19.07
N THR A 13 1.02 8.59 17.76
CA THR A 13 1.66 9.67 16.99
C THR A 13 1.09 11.02 17.45
N GLN A 14 2.01 11.89 17.90
CA GLN A 14 1.66 13.26 18.29
C GLN A 14 2.24 14.19 17.24
N ILE A 15 1.37 14.86 16.51
CA ILE A 15 1.74 15.81 15.49
C ILE A 15 0.71 16.94 15.45
N ASP A 16 1.22 18.15 15.25
CA ASP A 16 0.33 19.32 15.10
C ASP A 16 -0.66 19.08 13.93
N PRO A 17 -1.96 19.37 14.14
CA PRO A 17 -2.96 19.14 13.10
C PRO A 17 -2.67 19.83 11.76
N LYS A 18 -2.07 21.01 11.79
CA LYS A 18 -1.71 21.73 10.54
C LYS A 18 -0.57 21.05 9.80
N GLU A 19 0.43 20.59 10.52
CA GLU A 19 1.54 19.82 9.94
C GLU A 19 1.07 18.49 9.42
N PHE A 20 0.18 17.81 10.15
CA PHE A 20 -0.42 16.56 9.70
C PHE A 20 -1.18 16.77 8.39
N ALA A 21 -2.03 17.80 8.30
CA ALA A 21 -2.79 18.10 7.10
C ALA A 21 -1.87 18.39 5.91
N LYS A 22 -0.76 19.10 6.14
CA LYS A 22 0.21 19.38 5.08
C LYS A 22 0.87 18.09 4.58
N MET A 23 1.33 17.24 5.48
CA MET A 23 2.00 15.99 5.12
C MET A 23 1.04 15.02 4.46
N ALA A 24 -0.20 14.93 4.95
CA ALA A 24 -1.23 14.10 4.36
C ALA A 24 -1.56 14.55 2.94
N GLY A 25 -1.63 15.87 2.71
CA GLY A 25 -1.83 16.43 1.36
C GLY A 25 -0.67 16.09 0.42
N GLU A 26 0.56 16.22 0.89
CA GLU A 26 1.75 15.83 0.12
C GLU A 26 1.74 14.34 -0.21
N ASP A 27 1.33 13.50 0.73
CA ASP A 27 1.25 12.06 0.53
C ASP A 27 0.14 11.69 -0.47
N LEU A 28 -0.99 12.37 -0.43
CA LEU A 28 -2.05 12.17 -1.43
C LEU A 28 -1.57 12.54 -2.82
N ASP A 29 -0.82 13.64 -2.96
CA ASP A 29 -0.22 14.02 -4.25
C ASP A 29 0.78 12.96 -4.72
N TYR A 30 1.60 12.45 -3.83
CA TYR A 30 2.55 11.38 -4.11
C TYR A 30 1.84 10.13 -4.62
N LYS A 31 0.79 9.70 -3.92
CA LYS A 31 -0.01 8.53 -4.32
C LYS A 31 -0.75 8.75 -5.63
N ARG A 32 -1.23 9.98 -5.90
CA ARG A 32 -1.86 10.31 -7.19
C ARG A 32 -0.88 10.13 -8.36
N LYS A 33 0.37 10.52 -8.16
CA LYS A 33 1.42 10.31 -9.18
C LYS A 33 1.68 8.83 -9.41
N LEU A 34 1.73 8.03 -8.35
CA LEU A 34 1.88 6.57 -8.46
C LEU A 34 0.68 5.94 -9.17
N GLU A 35 -0.51 6.41 -8.89
CA GLU A 35 -1.74 5.95 -9.54
C GLU A 35 -1.71 6.24 -11.04
N LYS A 36 -1.32 7.46 -11.42
CA LYS A 36 -1.18 7.85 -12.82
C LYS A 36 -0.11 7.03 -13.54
N ALA A 37 0.93 6.63 -12.85
CA ALA A 37 1.99 5.77 -13.38
C ALA A 37 1.58 4.29 -13.44
N GLY A 38 0.37 3.95 -13.00
CA GLY A 38 -0.12 2.57 -12.99
C GLY A 38 0.47 1.69 -11.90
N LYS A 39 1.10 2.27 -10.89
CA LYS A 39 1.77 1.52 -9.83
C LYS A 39 0.87 1.19 -8.65
N ILE A 40 -0.16 1.99 -8.40
CA ILE A 40 -1.14 1.71 -7.35
C ILE A 40 -2.56 1.90 -7.85
N ILE A 41 -3.49 1.17 -7.23
CA ILE A 41 -4.92 1.38 -7.37
C ILE A 41 -5.57 1.20 -6.01
N GLY A 42 -6.37 2.17 -5.59
CA GLY A 42 -7.02 2.15 -4.30
C GLY A 42 -7.38 3.55 -3.85
N GLY A 43 -7.40 3.77 -2.54
CA GLY A 43 -7.74 5.07 -2.00
C GLY A 43 -7.83 5.06 -0.48
N PRO A 44 -8.17 6.22 0.11
CA PRO A 44 -8.39 6.29 1.55
C PRO A 44 -9.63 5.50 1.96
N CYS A 45 -9.55 4.88 3.14
CA CYS A 45 -10.72 4.27 3.76
C CYS A 45 -11.64 5.37 4.26
N LEU A 46 -12.95 5.22 4.03
CA LEU A 46 -13.90 6.28 4.39
C LEU A 46 -14.36 6.18 5.84
N ASP A 47 -14.07 5.09 6.52
CA ASP A 47 -14.51 4.80 7.88
C ASP A 47 -13.39 4.89 8.93
N ILE A 48 -12.13 4.85 8.50
CA ILE A 48 -10.97 4.91 9.39
C ILE A 48 -9.86 5.75 8.75
N LEU A 49 -8.92 6.24 9.56
CA LEU A 49 -7.74 6.96 9.07
C LEU A 49 -6.70 5.96 8.54
N ALA A 50 -6.95 5.47 7.35
CA ALA A 50 -6.08 4.50 6.69
C ALA A 50 -6.25 4.63 5.18
N ASP A 51 -5.21 4.20 4.45
CA ASP A 51 -5.28 4.01 3.01
C ASP A 51 -5.20 2.52 2.70
N GLY A 52 -5.94 2.08 1.70
CA GLY A 52 -5.88 0.71 1.20
C GLY A 52 -5.64 0.72 -0.30
N PHE A 53 -4.65 -0.05 -0.76
CA PHE A 53 -4.35 -0.08 -2.19
C PHE A 53 -3.63 -1.36 -2.60
N ILE A 54 -3.70 -1.62 -3.90
CA ILE A 54 -2.91 -2.65 -4.55
C ILE A 54 -1.69 -1.96 -5.15
N LEU A 55 -0.50 -2.45 -4.82
CA LEU A 55 0.77 -1.96 -5.34
C LEU A 55 1.33 -2.95 -6.35
N GLU A 56 1.71 -2.45 -7.52
CA GLU A 56 2.36 -3.23 -8.57
C GLU A 56 3.79 -2.75 -8.73
N THR A 57 4.77 -3.65 -8.55
CA THR A 57 6.19 -3.34 -8.74
C THR A 57 6.88 -4.46 -9.48
N LYS A 58 8.04 -4.18 -10.05
CA LYS A 58 8.88 -5.18 -10.72
C LYS A 58 9.74 -5.93 -9.72
N THR A 59 10.15 -5.27 -8.63
CA THR A 59 11.09 -5.83 -7.65
C THR A 59 10.66 -5.43 -6.23
N ILE A 60 11.20 -6.15 -5.24
CA ILE A 60 11.05 -5.80 -3.81
C ILE A 60 11.73 -4.45 -3.52
N GLU A 61 12.86 -4.19 -4.17
CA GLU A 61 13.60 -2.94 -4.01
C GLU A 61 12.76 -1.74 -4.45
N GLU A 62 12.04 -1.85 -5.56
CA GLU A 62 11.14 -0.80 -6.02
C GLU A 62 10.03 -0.53 -4.99
N MET A 63 9.49 -1.58 -4.38
CA MET A 63 8.50 -1.43 -3.30
C MET A 63 9.09 -0.62 -2.14
N GLY A 64 10.30 -0.96 -1.72
CA GLY A 64 11.00 -0.24 -0.66
C GLY A 64 11.19 1.25 -1.00
N GLU A 65 11.64 1.53 -2.21
CA GLU A 65 11.82 2.91 -2.69
C GLU A 65 10.51 3.70 -2.65
N ILE A 66 9.41 3.08 -3.06
CA ILE A 66 8.09 3.72 -3.03
C ILE A 66 7.69 4.07 -1.60
N PHE A 67 7.86 3.15 -0.67
CA PHE A 67 7.51 3.39 0.73
C PHE A 67 8.41 4.46 1.37
N PHE A 68 9.72 4.40 1.14
CA PHE A 68 10.66 5.41 1.65
C PHE A 68 10.41 6.79 1.05
N GLY A 69 9.91 6.86 -0.17
CA GLY A 69 9.58 8.13 -0.82
C GLY A 69 8.29 8.79 -0.30
N SER A 70 7.49 8.07 0.48
CA SER A 70 6.24 8.60 1.01
C SER A 70 6.50 9.70 2.04
N PRO A 71 5.85 10.87 1.90
CA PRO A 71 5.99 11.96 2.89
C PRO A 71 5.57 11.60 4.30
N THR A 72 4.71 10.59 4.48
CA THR A 72 4.22 10.15 5.79
C THR A 72 4.91 8.89 6.29
N ASN A 73 5.97 8.44 5.65
CA ASN A 73 6.60 7.15 5.96
C ASN A 73 6.93 6.94 7.45
N LEU A 74 7.39 7.99 8.16
CA LEU A 74 7.77 7.88 9.57
C LEU A 74 6.58 7.80 10.53
N PHE A 75 5.38 8.13 10.06
CA PHE A 75 4.17 8.25 10.88
C PHE A 75 3.15 7.15 10.65
N VAL A 76 3.40 6.30 9.66
CA VAL A 76 2.47 5.22 9.31
C VAL A 76 3.04 3.87 9.64
N GLU A 77 2.17 2.95 9.97
CA GLU A 77 2.46 1.52 9.98
C GLU A 77 1.75 0.87 8.79
N ARG A 78 2.39 -0.12 8.21
CA ARG A 78 1.91 -0.79 7.01
C ARG A 78 1.71 -2.27 7.24
N GLU A 79 0.58 -2.78 6.73
CA GLU A 79 0.43 -4.20 6.45
C GLU A 79 0.68 -4.39 4.98
N VAL A 80 1.55 -5.31 4.62
CA VAL A 80 1.90 -5.61 3.23
C VAL A 80 1.74 -7.11 3.01
N HIS A 81 0.85 -7.46 2.09
CA HIS A 81 0.57 -8.87 1.77
C HIS A 81 0.86 -9.11 0.29
N PRO A 82 1.82 -9.99 -0.04
CA PRO A 82 2.01 -10.38 -1.43
C PRO A 82 0.77 -11.11 -1.94
N LEU A 83 0.37 -10.79 -3.15
CA LEU A 83 -0.80 -11.39 -3.79
C LEU A 83 -0.38 -12.36 -4.89
N GLY A 84 -0.94 -13.57 -4.85
CA GLY A 84 -0.93 -14.48 -5.99
C GLY A 84 -2.09 -14.19 -6.91
N THR A 85 -2.39 -15.13 -7.81
CA THR A 85 -3.53 -15.08 -8.69
C THR A 85 -4.49 -16.22 -8.36
N PHE A 86 -5.77 -16.00 -8.62
CA PHE A 86 -6.75 -17.08 -8.48
C PHE A 86 -6.48 -18.22 -9.44
N LYS A 87 -5.95 -17.90 -10.62
CA LYS A 87 -5.56 -18.90 -11.61
C LYS A 87 -4.51 -19.86 -11.04
N ASP A 88 -3.43 -19.33 -10.49
CA ASP A 88 -2.35 -20.15 -9.92
C ASP A 88 -2.84 -20.97 -8.72
N SER A 89 -3.68 -20.36 -7.87
CA SER A 89 -4.26 -21.05 -6.73
C SER A 89 -5.16 -22.22 -7.18
N LEU A 90 -5.96 -22.01 -8.22
CA LEU A 90 -6.80 -23.06 -8.77
C LEU A 90 -5.97 -24.20 -9.34
N GLU A 91 -4.90 -23.90 -10.06
CA GLU A 91 -3.95 -24.90 -10.59
C GLU A 91 -3.31 -25.69 -9.47
N GLY A 92 -2.87 -25.01 -8.41
CA GLY A 92 -2.30 -25.67 -7.22
C GLY A 92 -3.28 -26.62 -6.54
N MET A 93 -4.55 -26.23 -6.43
CA MET A 93 -5.59 -27.08 -5.85
C MET A 93 -5.86 -28.31 -6.71
N LYS A 94 -5.83 -28.17 -8.04
CA LYS A 94 -5.95 -29.30 -8.95
C LYS A 94 -4.81 -30.31 -8.75
N GLU A 95 -3.59 -29.83 -8.56
CA GLU A 95 -2.43 -30.68 -8.27
C GLU A 95 -2.59 -31.44 -6.95
N LEU A 96 -3.07 -30.76 -5.91
CA LEU A 96 -3.32 -31.40 -4.61
C LEU A 96 -4.36 -32.52 -4.70
N ARG A 97 -5.38 -32.37 -5.54
CA ARG A 97 -6.40 -33.40 -5.75
C ARG A 97 -5.86 -34.64 -6.45
N ARG A 98 -4.81 -34.51 -7.24
CA ARG A 98 -4.17 -35.64 -7.95
C ARG A 98 -3.30 -36.49 -7.03
N LYS A 99 -2.89 -35.95 -5.90
CA LYS A 99 -2.10 -36.65 -4.89
C LYS A 99 -3.00 -37.32 -3.86
#